data_2cff75fdc2d20fcbcb501912befa94b2
#
_entry.id   2cff75fdc2d20fcbcb501912befa94b2
#
_cell.length_a   1.000
_cell.length_b   1.000
_cell.length_c   1.000
_cell.angle_alpha   90.00
_cell.angle_beta   90.00
_cell.angle_gamma   90.00
#
_symmetry.space_group_name_H-M   'P 1'
#
loop_
_entity.id
_entity.type
_entity.pdbx_description
1 polymer ?
#
loop_
_entity_poly.entity_id
_entity_poly.type
_entity_poly.pdbx_seq_one_letter_code
_entity_poly.pdbx_strand_id
1 'polypeptide(L)' 'MFPEYRDLIVQLREENPHFARIFEEHEELDRQISQLELDPVNHINSDIDAIKRKKLKLKDEIYRLLKSSEADPLA' A
#
# COMPACT_ATOMS: atom_id res chain seq x y z
N MET A 1 -2.99 -8.47 -0.24
CA MET A 1 -2.64 -7.53 -1.30
C MET A 1 -1.48 -8.09 -2.08
N PHE A 2 -1.53 -8.17 -3.34
CA PHE A 2 -0.47 -8.65 -4.23
C PHE A 2 0.12 -10.02 -3.81
N PRO A 3 -0.71 -11.06 -3.71
CA PRO A 3 -0.19 -12.37 -3.28
C PRO A 3 0.90 -12.95 -4.18
N GLU A 4 0.87 -12.63 -5.47
CA GLU A 4 1.88 -13.12 -6.40
C GLU A 4 3.22 -12.43 -6.24
N TYR A 5 3.28 -11.34 -5.50
CA TYR A 5 4.50 -10.59 -5.28
C TYR A 5 5.00 -10.69 -3.84
N ARG A 6 4.51 -11.66 -3.09
CA ARG A 6 4.84 -11.74 -1.67
C ARG A 6 6.34 -11.75 -1.41
N ASP A 7 7.05 -12.61 -2.10
CA ASP A 7 8.50 -12.73 -1.90
C ASP A 7 9.23 -11.47 -2.35
N LEU A 8 8.77 -10.90 -3.46
CA LEU A 8 9.38 -9.68 -3.98
C LEU A 8 9.15 -8.50 -3.03
N ILE A 9 7.98 -8.45 -2.41
CA ILE A 9 7.68 -7.40 -1.44
C ILE A 9 8.65 -7.47 -0.26
N VAL A 10 8.86 -8.66 0.27
CA VAL A 10 9.79 -8.83 1.39
C VAL A 10 11.19 -8.39 1.00
N GLN A 11 11.62 -8.80 -0.18
CA GLN A 11 12.94 -8.45 -0.67
C GLN A 11 13.10 -6.94 -0.85
N LEU A 12 12.12 -6.29 -1.48
CA LEU A 12 12.19 -4.86 -1.72
C LEU A 12 12.12 -4.05 -0.43
N ARG A 13 11.37 -4.53 0.55
CA ARG A 13 11.30 -3.84 1.83
C ARG A 13 12.66 -3.80 2.52
N GLU A 14 13.48 -4.80 2.27
CA GLU A 14 14.82 -4.86 2.86
C GLU A 14 15.84 -4.08 2.05
N GLU A 15 15.70 -4.10 0.74
CA GLU A 15 16.69 -3.51 -0.14
C GLU A 15 16.42 -2.07 -0.54
N ASN A 16 15.16 -1.67 -0.53
CA ASN A 16 14.75 -0.36 -1.01
C ASN A 16 14.03 0.41 0.10
N PRO A 17 14.71 1.36 0.74
CA PRO A 17 14.09 2.15 1.82
C PRO A 17 12.85 2.92 1.37
N HIS A 18 12.86 3.39 0.13
CA HIS A 18 11.71 4.11 -0.41
C HIS A 18 10.49 3.20 -0.51
N PHE A 19 10.71 2.00 -1.00
CA PHE A 19 9.63 1.02 -1.09
C PHE A 19 9.10 0.66 0.31
N ALA A 20 10.01 0.43 1.25
CA ALA A 20 9.62 0.09 2.61
C ALA A 20 8.72 1.18 3.21
N ARG A 21 9.09 2.43 2.97
CA ARG A 21 8.34 3.56 3.50
C ARG A 21 6.94 3.63 2.90
N ILE A 22 6.84 3.50 1.60
CA ILE A 22 5.55 3.55 0.91
C ILE A 22 4.67 2.40 1.38
N PHE A 23 5.25 1.24 1.51
CA PHE A 23 4.52 0.06 1.92
C PHE A 23 3.97 0.22 3.34
N GLU A 24 4.78 0.75 4.24
CA GLU A 24 4.35 1.00 5.61
C GLU A 24 3.23 2.03 5.67
N GLU A 25 3.34 3.07 4.88
CA GLU A 25 2.28 4.07 4.82
C GLU A 25 0.97 3.47 4.32
N HIS A 26 1.06 2.61 3.33
CA HIS A 26 -0.12 1.94 2.81
C HIS A 26 -0.78 1.07 3.89
N GLU A 27 0.02 0.33 4.63
CA GLU A 27 -0.52 -0.50 5.70
C GLU A 27 -1.14 0.33 6.81
N GLU A 28 -0.54 1.46 7.12
CA GLU A 28 -1.07 2.34 8.14
C GLU A 28 -2.43 2.91 7.72
N LEU A 29 -2.55 3.33 6.48
CA LEU A 29 -3.82 3.84 5.97
C LEU A 29 -4.89 2.76 5.96
N ASP A 30 -4.52 1.55 5.61
CA ASP A 30 -5.43 0.43 5.62
C ASP A 30 -5.97 0.17 7.03
N ARG A 31 -5.09 0.26 8.02
CA ARG A 31 -5.46 0.10 9.41
C ARG A 31 -6.40 1.20 9.87
N GLN A 32 -6.10 2.44 9.48
CA GLN A 32 -6.95 3.57 9.82
C GLN A 32 -8.34 3.43 9.24
N ILE A 33 -8.43 3.02 7.99
CA ILE A 33 -9.72 2.81 7.34
C ILE A 33 -10.51 1.74 8.08
N SER A 34 -9.86 0.64 8.43
CA SER A 34 -10.53 -0.45 9.14
C SER A 34 -11.11 0.04 10.47
N GLN A 35 -10.34 0.82 11.20
CA GLN A 35 -10.81 1.34 12.48
C GLN A 35 -11.98 2.30 12.32
N LEU A 36 -11.89 3.18 11.33
CA LEU A 36 -12.97 4.13 11.09
C LEU A 36 -14.24 3.44 10.64
N GLU A 37 -14.11 2.38 9.87
CA GLU A 37 -15.29 1.65 9.39
C GLU A 37 -15.98 0.85 10.49
N LEU A 38 -15.27 0.56 11.57
CA LEU A 38 -15.88 -0.11 12.71
C LEU A 38 -16.77 0.82 13.51
N ASP A 39 -16.59 2.12 13.39
CA ASP A 39 -17.36 3.09 14.14
C ASP A 39 -18.51 3.60 13.28
N PRO A 40 -19.78 3.34 13.68
CA PRO A 40 -20.92 3.75 12.87
C PRO A 40 -20.99 5.25 12.63
N VAL A 41 -20.49 6.05 13.54
CA VAL A 41 -20.50 7.50 13.40
C VAL A 41 -19.51 7.92 12.32
N ASN A 42 -18.34 7.32 12.29
CA ASN A 42 -17.31 7.65 11.31
C ASN A 42 -17.60 7.09 9.94
N HIS A 43 -18.52 6.15 9.86
CA HIS A 43 -18.85 5.50 8.60
C HIS A 43 -19.33 6.47 7.53
N ILE A 44 -19.94 7.57 7.93
CA ILE A 44 -20.41 8.58 7.00
C ILE A 44 -19.45 9.76 6.89
N ASN A 45 -18.29 9.64 7.46
CA ASN A 45 -17.33 10.73 7.46
C ASN A 45 -16.57 10.77 6.14
N SER A 46 -16.50 11.94 5.54
CA SER A 46 -15.78 12.12 4.27
C SER A 46 -14.28 11.90 4.42
N ASP A 47 -13.76 11.87 5.64
CA ASP A 47 -12.35 11.61 5.86
C ASP A 47 -11.95 10.22 5.39
N ILE A 48 -12.86 9.26 5.45
CA ILE A 48 -12.59 7.91 4.97
C ILE A 48 -12.29 7.94 3.48
N ASP A 49 -13.05 8.72 2.72
CA ASP A 49 -12.83 8.83 1.28
C ASP A 49 -11.45 9.39 0.97
N ALA A 50 -11.04 10.41 1.71
CA ALA A 50 -9.71 11.00 1.52
C ALA A 50 -8.62 9.98 1.80
N ILE A 51 -8.77 9.21 2.87
CA ILE A 51 -7.80 8.19 3.23
C ILE A 51 -7.76 7.08 2.18
N LYS A 52 -8.92 6.68 1.68
CA LYS A 52 -8.99 5.65 0.64
C LYS A 52 -8.31 6.09 -0.64
N ARG A 53 -8.45 7.35 -1.02
CA ARG A 53 -7.78 7.88 -2.20
C ARG A 53 -6.27 7.87 -2.02
N LYS A 54 -5.80 8.25 -0.85
CA LYS A 54 -4.39 8.24 -0.53
C LYS A 54 -3.84 6.83 -0.58
N LYS A 55 -4.58 5.89 0.00
CA LYS A 55 -4.22 4.49 -0.03
C LYS A 55 -4.11 3.98 -1.46
N LEU A 56 -5.05 4.36 -2.31
CA LEU A 56 -5.05 3.94 -3.70
C LEU A 56 -3.83 4.46 -4.44
N LYS A 57 -3.44 5.70 -4.19
CA LYS A 57 -2.25 6.26 -4.81
C LYS A 57 -0.99 5.49 -4.39
N LEU A 58 -0.89 5.17 -3.12
CA LEU A 58 0.23 4.39 -2.62
C LEU A 58 0.24 2.99 -3.20
N LYS A 59 -0.92 2.40 -3.33
CA LYS A 59 -1.04 1.07 -3.94
C LYS A 59 -0.56 1.08 -5.37
N ASP A 60 -0.93 2.10 -6.13
CA ASP A 60 -0.48 2.22 -7.51
C ASP A 60 1.02 2.36 -7.59
N GLU A 61 1.60 3.12 -6.69
CA GLU A 61 3.04 3.31 -6.66
C GLU A 61 3.76 2.03 -6.29
N ILE A 62 3.23 1.31 -5.30
CA ILE A 62 3.77 0.01 -4.92
C ILE A 62 3.74 -0.95 -6.10
N TYR A 63 2.61 -1.00 -6.79
CA TYR A 63 2.45 -1.89 -7.93
C TYR A 63 3.43 -1.54 -9.04
N ARG A 64 3.62 -0.25 -9.28
CA ARG A 64 4.55 0.21 -10.31
C ARG A 64 5.98 -0.22 -9.98
N LEU A 65 6.37 -0.10 -8.73
CA LEU A 65 7.70 -0.53 -8.30
C LEU A 65 7.86 -2.04 -8.41
N LEU A 66 6.83 -2.78 -8.07
CA LEU A 66 6.87 -4.23 -8.18
C LEU A 66 7.01 -4.66 -9.63
N LYS A 67 6.24 -4.04 -10.50
CA LYS A 67 6.30 -4.33 -11.93
C LYS A 67 7.67 -4.00 -12.50
N SER A 68 8.23 -2.89 -12.08
CA SER A 68 9.53 -2.47 -12.54
C SER A 68 10.62 -3.44 -12.11
N SER A 69 10.55 -3.92 -10.88
CA SER A 69 11.51 -4.89 -10.37
C SER A 69 11.37 -6.23 -11.05
N GLU A 70 10.15 -6.62 -11.34
CA GLU A 70 9.88 -7.89 -11.99
C GLU A 70 10.41 -7.92 -13.42
N ALA A 71 10.23 -6.81 -14.10
CA ALA A 71 10.63 -6.71 -15.49
C ALA A 71 12.11 -6.60 -15.68
N ASP A 72 12.75 -6.24 -14.66
CA ASP A 72 14.10 -6.04 -14.77
C ASP A 72 14.91 -7.22 -14.98
N PRO A 73 15.52 -7.39 -15.05
CA PRO A 73 16.52 -8.15 -15.18
C PRO A 73 17.03 -8.97 -15.79
N LEU A 74 16.69 -9.19 -16.19
CA LEU A 74 17.19 -10.08 -16.68
C LEU A 74 17.19 -9.81 -17.60
N ALA A 75 16.63 -9.42 -17.11
CA ALA A 75 16.15 -9.09 -18.31
C ALA A 75 17.27 -9.01 -19.14
#